data_aa479896e2d48abb9dc6592975391842
#
_entry.id   aa479896e2d48abb9dc6592975391842
#
_cell.length_a   1.000
_cell.length_b   1.000
_cell.length_c   1.000
_cell.angle_alpha   90.00
_cell.angle_beta   90.00
_cell.angle_gamma   90.00
#
_symmetry.space_group_name_H-M   'P 1'
#
loop_
_entity.id
_entity.type
_entity.pdbx_description
1 polymer ?
#
loop_
_entity_poly.entity_id
_entity_poly.type
_entity_poly.pdbx_seq_one_letter_code
_entity_poly.pdbx_strand_id
1 'polypeptide(L)'
;TFIEDSIIVEYESGCYRFNQELKAAQKELMIINSIGQKMVDIIARYFPLLVLFTAPFLAMSLRLVQRKSCIPRIHHFIFALHYTAFLEVIMICIFLLHLTLSPPMWLLQCIMVIGSCLYLTIAFRNVYGTSTWTKAMLKALFTSVVYVLIGLGVFLGILIVAVFVAINNALIS
;
A
#
# COMPACT_ATOMS: atom_id res chain seq x y z
N THR A 1 23.87 -60.58 8.81
CA THR A 1 23.07 -59.93 9.88
C THR A 1 23.65 -58.59 10.29
N PHE A 2 24.98 -58.44 10.43
CA PHE A 2 25.61 -57.18 10.87
C PHE A 2 25.49 -56.03 9.86
N ILE A 3 25.36 -56.30 8.57
CA ILE A 3 25.22 -55.29 7.51
C ILE A 3 23.78 -54.80 7.38
N GLU A 4 22.79 -55.65 7.60
CA GLU A 4 21.39 -55.29 7.58
C GLU A 4 21.01 -54.35 8.73
N ASP A 5 21.52 -54.60 9.92
CA ASP A 5 21.24 -53.75 11.10
C ASP A 5 21.86 -52.38 10.97
N SER A 6 23.03 -52.22 10.32
CA SER A 6 23.65 -50.92 10.09
C SER A 6 22.90 -50.09 9.03
N ILE A 7 22.35 -50.71 8.00
CA ILE A 7 21.57 -50.06 6.95
C ILE A 7 20.22 -49.57 7.51
N ILE A 8 19.57 -50.34 8.36
CA ILE A 8 18.30 -50.00 9.00
C ILE A 8 18.48 -48.78 9.92
N VAL A 9 19.54 -48.74 10.72
CA VAL A 9 19.83 -47.62 11.63
C VAL A 9 20.15 -46.35 10.85
N GLU A 10 20.84 -46.43 9.72
CA GLU A 10 21.16 -45.29 8.89
C GLU A 10 19.90 -44.73 8.17
N TYR A 11 18.99 -45.61 7.74
CA TYR A 11 17.71 -45.24 7.14
C TYR A 11 16.77 -44.56 8.16
N GLU A 12 16.65 -45.09 9.37
CA GLU A 12 15.86 -44.51 10.46
C GLU A 12 16.43 -43.13 10.87
N SER A 13 17.74 -42.99 11.01
CA SER A 13 18.37 -41.70 11.35
C SER A 13 18.15 -40.64 10.28
N GLY A 14 18.19 -41.02 9.00
CA GLY A 14 17.87 -40.14 7.87
C GLY A 14 16.41 -39.69 7.87
N CYS A 15 15.48 -40.60 8.18
CA CYS A 15 14.05 -40.28 8.28
C CYS A 15 13.74 -39.37 9.46
N TYR A 16 14.40 -39.57 10.61
CA TYR A 16 14.28 -38.66 11.78
C TYR A 16 14.80 -37.24 11.48
N ARG A 17 15.93 -37.10 10.81
CA ARG A 17 16.50 -35.82 10.41
C ARG A 17 15.56 -35.06 9.45
N PHE A 18 15.07 -35.73 8.42
CA PHE A 18 14.13 -35.17 7.48
C PHE A 18 12.84 -34.66 8.14
N ASN A 19 12.28 -35.46 9.07
CA ASN A 19 11.10 -35.05 9.83
C ASN A 19 11.34 -33.83 10.76
N GLN A 20 12.54 -33.72 11.33
CA GLN A 20 12.91 -32.54 12.12
C GLN A 20 13.05 -31.27 11.26
N GLU A 21 13.68 -31.37 10.11
CA GLU A 21 13.80 -30.28 9.16
C GLU A 21 12.44 -29.82 8.62
N LEU A 22 11.55 -30.78 8.32
CA LEU A 22 10.19 -30.51 7.89
C LEU A 22 9.38 -29.77 8.97
N LYS A 23 9.49 -30.19 10.22
CA LYS A 23 8.82 -29.50 11.36
C LYS A 23 9.39 -28.13 11.62
N ALA A 24 10.70 -27.94 11.47
CA ALA A 24 11.33 -26.62 11.57
C ALA A 24 10.83 -25.68 10.47
N ALA A 25 10.80 -26.12 9.22
CA ALA A 25 10.30 -25.36 8.10
C ALA A 25 8.79 -25.01 8.24
N GLN A 26 7.98 -25.94 8.72
CA GLN A 26 6.57 -25.66 9.02
C GLN A 26 6.40 -24.62 10.13
N LYS A 27 7.23 -24.65 11.16
CA LYS A 27 7.21 -23.68 12.25
C LYS A 27 7.59 -22.29 11.76
N GLU A 28 8.60 -22.17 10.90
CA GLU A 28 8.99 -20.90 10.27
C GLU A 28 7.87 -20.34 9.39
N LEU A 29 7.23 -21.17 8.58
CA LEU A 29 6.08 -20.78 7.76
C LEU A 29 4.90 -20.28 8.62
N MET A 30 4.60 -20.91 9.74
CA MET A 30 3.56 -20.45 10.66
C MET A 30 3.90 -19.10 11.28
N ILE A 31 5.17 -18.87 11.64
CA ILE A 31 5.64 -17.58 12.18
C ILE A 31 5.50 -16.50 11.13
N ILE A 32 5.95 -16.74 9.90
CA ILE A 32 5.85 -15.79 8.78
C ILE A 32 4.38 -15.42 8.50
N ASN A 33 3.50 -16.44 8.46
CA ASN A 33 2.06 -16.20 8.25
C ASN A 33 1.43 -15.40 9.41
N SER A 34 1.81 -15.70 10.66
CA SER A 34 1.28 -14.96 11.81
C SER A 34 1.74 -13.51 11.84
N ILE A 35 2.98 -13.24 11.45
CA ILE A 35 3.52 -11.87 11.30
C ILE A 35 2.81 -11.16 10.15
N GLY A 36 2.63 -11.83 9.01
CA GLY A 36 1.90 -11.29 7.86
C GLY A 36 0.47 -10.88 8.21
N GLN A 37 -0.27 -11.72 8.91
CA GLN A 37 -1.63 -11.41 9.35
C GLN A 37 -1.66 -10.21 10.31
N LYS A 38 -0.78 -10.17 11.30
CA LYS A 38 -0.68 -9.02 12.23
C LYS A 38 -0.33 -7.73 11.50
N MET A 39 0.55 -7.77 10.50
CA MET A 39 0.86 -6.60 9.68
C MET A 39 -0.34 -6.12 8.87
N VAL A 40 -1.10 -7.04 8.26
CA VAL A 40 -2.32 -6.71 7.52
C VAL A 40 -3.36 -6.06 8.44
N ASP A 41 -3.56 -6.60 9.64
CA ASP A 41 -4.50 -6.04 10.63
C ASP A 41 -4.09 -4.63 11.07
N ILE A 42 -2.80 -4.40 11.31
CA ILE A 42 -2.28 -3.08 11.66
C ILE A 42 -2.49 -2.10 10.51
N ILE A 43 -2.13 -2.49 9.29
CA ILE A 43 -2.31 -1.65 8.10
C ILE A 43 -3.79 -1.33 7.89
N ALA A 44 -4.68 -2.33 7.96
CA ALA A 44 -6.12 -2.13 7.79
C ALA A 44 -6.71 -1.17 8.83
N ARG A 45 -6.26 -1.29 10.09
CA ARG A 45 -6.71 -0.44 11.20
C ARG A 45 -6.27 1.02 11.05
N TYR A 46 -5.05 1.25 10.58
CA TYR A 46 -4.49 2.60 10.47
C TYR A 46 -4.59 3.19 9.07
N PHE A 47 -5.09 2.43 8.10
CA PHE A 47 -5.21 2.86 6.71
C PHE A 47 -5.98 4.19 6.54
N PRO A 48 -7.17 4.40 7.15
CA PRO A 48 -7.90 5.66 7.02
C PRO A 48 -7.10 6.86 7.57
N LEU A 49 -6.41 6.64 8.67
CA LEU A 49 -5.57 7.65 9.31
C LEU A 49 -4.35 8.00 8.44
N LEU A 50 -3.79 7.00 7.77
CA LEU A 50 -2.67 7.15 6.85
C LEU A 50 -3.07 7.94 5.61
N VAL A 51 -4.24 7.68 5.04
CA VAL A 51 -4.79 8.44 3.91
C VAL A 51 -5.04 9.89 4.31
N LEU A 52 -5.64 10.13 5.48
CA LEU A 52 -5.84 11.49 5.99
C LEU A 52 -4.52 12.24 6.19
N PHE A 53 -3.48 11.54 6.66
CA PHE A 53 -2.15 12.09 6.85
C PHE A 53 -1.47 12.47 5.52
N THR A 54 -1.84 11.86 4.41
CA THR A 54 -1.32 12.21 3.09
C THR A 54 -1.95 13.48 2.50
N ALA A 55 -3.10 13.93 3.02
CA ALA A 55 -3.81 15.13 2.52
C ALA A 55 -2.95 16.41 2.57
N PRO A 56 -2.21 16.74 3.65
CA PRO A 56 -1.34 17.91 3.67
C PRO A 56 -0.22 17.85 2.62
N PHE A 57 0.32 16.65 2.34
CA PHE A 57 1.34 16.49 1.31
C PHE A 57 0.76 16.68 -0.09
N LEU A 58 -0.46 16.20 -0.31
CA LEU A 58 -1.19 16.47 -1.56
C LEU A 58 -1.47 17.98 -1.72
N ALA A 59 -1.93 18.65 -0.67
CA ALA A 59 -2.15 20.10 -0.69
C ALA A 59 -0.86 20.87 -1.03
N MET A 60 0.28 20.41 -0.52
CA MET A 60 1.58 20.99 -0.79
C MET A 60 2.02 20.75 -2.25
N SER A 61 1.80 19.56 -2.80
CA SER A 61 2.06 19.26 -4.22
C SER A 61 1.18 20.08 -5.15
N LEU A 62 -0.10 20.20 -4.85
CA LEU A 62 -1.04 21.06 -5.59
C LEU A 62 -0.58 22.53 -5.60
N ARG A 63 -0.10 23.02 -4.47
CA ARG A 63 0.44 24.38 -4.36
C ARG A 63 1.69 24.57 -5.21
N LEU A 64 2.59 23.57 -5.27
CA LEU A 64 3.77 23.61 -6.12
C LEU A 64 3.41 23.70 -7.60
N VAL A 65 2.41 22.92 -8.03
CA VAL A 65 1.91 22.90 -9.41
C VAL A 65 1.18 24.21 -9.77
N GLN A 66 0.49 24.81 -8.78
CA GLN A 66 -0.32 26.02 -8.97
C GLN A 66 0.34 27.29 -8.39
N ARG A 67 1.65 27.36 -8.42
CA ARG A 67 2.46 28.43 -7.81
C ARG A 67 2.09 29.85 -8.27
N LYS A 68 1.47 29.98 -9.47
CA LYS A 68 1.05 31.25 -10.07
C LYS A 68 -0.42 31.58 -9.82
N SER A 69 -1.19 30.75 -9.12
CA SER A 69 -2.58 31.01 -8.82
C SER A 69 -2.72 31.91 -7.59
N CYS A 70 -3.61 32.90 -7.63
CA CYS A 70 -3.96 33.75 -6.48
C CYS A 70 -4.86 33.02 -5.45
N ILE A 71 -4.96 31.69 -5.51
CA ILE A 71 -5.84 30.89 -4.67
C ILE A 71 -5.23 30.75 -3.27
N PRO A 72 -5.98 31.02 -2.19
CA PRO A 72 -5.53 30.88 -0.82
C PRO A 72 -5.10 29.45 -0.49
N ARG A 73 -4.13 29.29 0.40
CA ARG A 73 -3.57 27.97 0.79
C ARG A 73 -4.62 27.00 1.32
N ILE A 74 -5.63 27.53 2.01
CA ILE A 74 -6.70 26.73 2.60
C ILE A 74 -7.53 25.99 1.53
N HIS A 75 -7.71 26.59 0.36
CA HIS A 75 -8.42 25.94 -0.75
C HIS A 75 -7.70 24.69 -1.27
N HIS A 76 -6.36 24.73 -1.33
CA HIS A 76 -5.59 23.54 -1.71
C HIS A 76 -5.74 22.41 -0.69
N PHE A 77 -5.82 22.76 0.60
CA PHE A 77 -6.01 21.77 1.66
C PHE A 77 -7.44 21.19 1.64
N ILE A 78 -8.47 22.03 1.51
CA ILE A 78 -9.85 21.57 1.39
C ILE A 78 -9.99 20.66 0.16
N PHE A 79 -9.39 21.05 -0.97
CA PHE A 79 -9.40 20.25 -2.17
C PHE A 79 -8.70 18.90 -1.96
N ALA A 80 -7.56 18.88 -1.27
CA ALA A 80 -6.84 17.65 -0.95
C ALA A 80 -7.68 16.71 -0.09
N LEU A 81 -8.41 17.22 0.90
CA LEU A 81 -9.34 16.42 1.71
C LEU A 81 -10.48 15.83 0.87
N HIS A 82 -11.08 16.61 -0.03
CA HIS A 82 -12.11 16.09 -0.93
C HIS A 82 -11.58 15.01 -1.87
N TYR A 83 -10.37 15.21 -2.37
CA TYR A 83 -9.73 14.21 -3.24
C TYR A 83 -9.40 12.92 -2.49
N THR A 84 -8.88 12.99 -1.27
CA THR A 84 -8.62 11.80 -0.46
C THR A 84 -9.91 11.06 -0.11
N ALA A 85 -10.97 11.79 0.27
CA ALA A 85 -12.28 11.19 0.50
C ALA A 85 -12.85 10.51 -0.77
N PHE A 86 -12.67 11.13 -1.94
CA PHE A 86 -13.05 10.53 -3.22
C PHE A 86 -12.27 9.24 -3.50
N LEU A 87 -10.97 9.21 -3.22
CA LEU A 87 -10.16 7.99 -3.36
C LEU A 87 -10.63 6.87 -2.42
N GLU A 88 -11.00 7.20 -1.17
CA GLU A 88 -11.55 6.23 -0.22
C GLU A 88 -12.86 5.63 -0.73
N VAL A 89 -13.77 6.45 -1.26
CA VAL A 89 -15.02 5.96 -1.85
C VAL A 89 -14.75 5.03 -3.03
N ILE A 90 -13.84 5.41 -3.94
CA ILE A 90 -13.45 4.52 -5.05
C ILE A 90 -12.87 3.20 -4.53
N MET A 91 -12.00 3.24 -3.52
CA MET A 91 -11.42 2.04 -2.93
C MET A 91 -12.50 1.12 -2.34
N ILE A 92 -13.49 1.67 -1.65
CA ILE A 92 -14.62 0.90 -1.12
C ILE A 92 -15.40 0.26 -2.27
N CYS A 93 -15.71 1.02 -3.33
CA CYS A 93 -16.41 0.51 -4.50
C CYS A 93 -15.62 -0.62 -5.21
N ILE A 94 -14.30 -0.44 -5.36
CA ILE A 94 -13.41 -1.45 -5.94
C ILE A 94 -13.39 -2.71 -5.08
N PHE A 95 -13.31 -2.56 -3.75
CA PHE A 95 -13.34 -3.69 -2.83
C PHE A 95 -14.66 -4.48 -2.92
N LEU A 96 -15.80 -3.79 -2.94
CA LEU A 96 -17.12 -4.41 -3.13
C LEU A 96 -17.23 -5.11 -4.49
N LEU A 97 -16.71 -4.49 -5.55
CA LEU A 97 -16.69 -5.07 -6.89
C LEU A 97 -15.81 -6.33 -6.93
N HIS A 98 -14.67 -6.31 -6.24
CA HIS A 98 -13.81 -7.49 -6.14
C HIS A 98 -14.49 -8.63 -5.40
N LEU A 99 -15.22 -8.32 -4.34
CA LEU A 99 -15.93 -9.32 -3.54
C LEU A 99 -17.08 -10.00 -4.33
N THR A 100 -17.76 -9.25 -5.21
CA THR A 100 -18.93 -9.74 -5.94
C THR A 100 -18.58 -10.41 -7.26
N LEU A 101 -17.63 -9.87 -8.01
CA LEU A 101 -17.32 -10.27 -9.39
C LEU A 101 -15.95 -10.90 -9.57
N SER A 102 -15.09 -10.84 -8.53
CA SER A 102 -13.70 -11.34 -8.57
C SER A 102 -12.91 -10.96 -9.84
N PRO A 103 -13.00 -9.70 -10.32
CA PRO A 103 -12.28 -9.28 -11.51
C PRO A 103 -10.77 -9.33 -11.28
N PRO A 104 -9.96 -9.43 -12.35
CA PRO A 104 -8.51 -9.45 -12.22
C PRO A 104 -8.00 -8.14 -11.62
N MET A 105 -7.04 -8.22 -10.70
CA MET A 105 -6.50 -7.09 -9.93
C MET A 105 -5.98 -5.94 -10.80
N TRP A 106 -5.37 -6.25 -11.96
CA TRP A 106 -4.89 -5.21 -12.88
C TRP A 106 -6.01 -4.30 -13.42
N LEU A 107 -7.22 -4.88 -13.65
CA LEU A 107 -8.37 -4.11 -14.12
C LEU A 107 -8.83 -3.10 -13.06
N LEU A 108 -8.89 -3.53 -11.80
CA LEU A 108 -9.27 -2.66 -10.67
C LEU A 108 -8.27 -1.52 -10.47
N GLN A 109 -6.97 -1.82 -10.62
CA GLN A 109 -5.93 -0.81 -10.57
C GLN A 109 -6.05 0.20 -11.71
N CYS A 110 -6.35 -0.25 -12.93
CA CYS A 110 -6.60 0.64 -14.06
C CYS A 110 -7.79 1.58 -13.80
N ILE A 111 -8.90 1.05 -13.28
CA ILE A 111 -10.09 1.86 -12.93
C ILE A 111 -9.73 2.93 -11.91
N MET A 112 -8.98 2.58 -10.87
CA MET A 112 -8.55 3.51 -9.85
C MET A 112 -7.66 4.63 -10.41
N VAL A 113 -6.67 4.28 -11.24
CA VAL A 113 -5.75 5.27 -11.84
C VAL A 113 -6.50 6.20 -12.79
N ILE A 114 -7.35 5.64 -13.67
CA ILE A 114 -8.14 6.42 -14.63
C ILE A 114 -9.12 7.34 -13.89
N GLY A 115 -9.86 6.84 -12.91
CA GLY A 115 -10.80 7.62 -12.10
C GLY A 115 -10.12 8.78 -11.36
N SER A 116 -8.97 8.50 -10.76
CA SER A 116 -8.13 9.50 -10.09
C SER A 116 -7.64 10.59 -11.05
N CYS A 117 -7.11 10.22 -12.21
CA CYS A 117 -6.65 11.16 -13.22
C CYS A 117 -7.78 12.01 -13.81
N LEU A 118 -8.95 11.41 -14.08
CA LEU A 118 -10.12 12.10 -14.57
C LEU A 118 -10.63 13.13 -13.55
N TYR A 119 -10.76 12.73 -12.28
CA TYR A 119 -11.18 13.62 -11.22
C TYR A 119 -10.26 14.83 -11.10
N LEU A 120 -8.94 14.59 -11.03
CA LEU A 120 -7.96 15.69 -10.97
C LEU A 120 -8.00 16.58 -12.20
N THR A 121 -8.17 16.01 -13.39
CA THR A 121 -8.26 16.80 -14.64
C THR A 121 -9.47 17.73 -14.63
N ILE A 122 -10.65 17.22 -14.25
CA ILE A 122 -11.88 18.00 -14.11
C ILE A 122 -11.71 19.09 -13.04
N ALA A 123 -11.11 18.73 -11.92
CA ALA A 123 -10.85 19.65 -10.83
C ALA A 123 -9.87 20.77 -11.22
N PHE A 124 -8.79 20.46 -11.93
CA PHE A 124 -7.86 21.47 -12.43
C PHE A 124 -8.54 22.43 -13.41
N ARG A 125 -9.52 21.96 -14.15
CA ARG A 125 -10.29 22.81 -15.05
C ARG A 125 -11.30 23.71 -14.31
N ASN A 126 -12.08 23.11 -13.41
CA ASN A 126 -13.22 23.79 -12.78
C ASN A 126 -12.78 24.66 -11.58
N VAL A 127 -11.89 24.13 -10.72
CA VAL A 127 -11.47 24.83 -9.50
C VAL A 127 -10.32 25.80 -9.77
N TYR A 128 -9.38 25.38 -10.62
CA TYR A 128 -8.17 26.15 -10.88
C TYR A 128 -8.19 26.94 -12.18
N GLY A 129 -9.31 26.94 -12.92
CA GLY A 129 -9.52 27.77 -14.11
C GLY A 129 -8.52 27.48 -15.25
N THR A 130 -8.03 26.24 -15.36
CA THR A 130 -7.07 25.89 -16.42
C THR A 130 -7.75 25.88 -17.78
N SER A 131 -7.35 26.78 -18.69
CA SER A 131 -8.05 27.08 -19.94
C SER A 131 -8.11 25.92 -20.94
N THR A 132 -7.11 25.03 -20.98
CA THR A 132 -7.01 23.93 -21.95
C THR A 132 -7.02 22.58 -21.28
N TRP A 133 -7.73 21.60 -21.86
CA TRP A 133 -7.81 20.22 -21.37
C TRP A 133 -6.43 19.56 -21.28
N THR A 134 -5.56 19.78 -22.28
CA THR A 134 -4.20 19.23 -22.31
C THR A 134 -3.34 19.72 -21.14
N LYS A 135 -3.43 21.01 -20.79
CA LYS A 135 -2.71 21.56 -19.63
C LYS A 135 -3.27 21.05 -18.31
N ALA A 136 -4.60 20.88 -18.20
CA ALA A 136 -5.24 20.33 -17.03
C ALA A 136 -4.81 18.85 -16.82
N MET A 137 -4.83 18.07 -17.88
CA MET A 137 -4.40 16.66 -17.86
C MET A 137 -2.92 16.51 -17.49
N LEU A 138 -2.03 17.34 -18.06
CA LEU A 138 -0.60 17.29 -17.71
C LEU A 138 -0.36 17.64 -16.25
N LYS A 139 -1.06 18.66 -15.71
CA LYS A 139 -0.98 19.02 -14.30
C LYS A 139 -1.53 17.90 -13.39
N ALA A 140 -2.66 17.28 -13.78
CA ALA A 140 -3.24 16.16 -13.07
C ALA A 140 -2.27 14.99 -13.01
N LEU A 141 -1.67 14.63 -14.13
CA LEU A 141 -0.71 13.53 -14.23
C LEU A 141 0.54 13.81 -13.38
N PHE A 142 1.09 15.02 -13.46
CA PHE A 142 2.23 15.42 -12.62
C PHE A 142 1.88 15.37 -11.13
N THR A 143 0.71 15.87 -10.74
CA THR A 143 0.24 15.82 -9.34
C THR A 143 0.05 14.39 -8.87
N SER A 144 -0.51 13.51 -9.71
CA SER A 144 -0.67 12.08 -9.39
C SER A 144 0.68 11.39 -9.19
N VAL A 145 1.66 11.66 -10.06
CA VAL A 145 3.01 11.10 -9.91
C VAL A 145 3.65 11.55 -8.59
N VAL A 146 3.60 12.85 -8.29
CA VAL A 146 4.14 13.38 -7.04
C VAL A 146 3.43 12.77 -5.83
N TYR A 147 2.11 12.63 -5.88
CA TYR A 147 1.32 12.02 -4.82
C TYR A 147 1.70 10.55 -4.58
N VAL A 148 1.86 9.78 -5.66
CA VAL A 148 2.30 8.37 -5.58
C VAL A 148 3.71 8.27 -4.99
N LEU A 149 4.64 9.12 -5.39
CA LEU A 149 5.99 9.15 -4.84
C LEU A 149 6.00 9.46 -3.34
N ILE A 150 5.19 10.42 -2.90
CA ILE A 150 5.03 10.75 -1.48
C ILE A 150 4.42 9.56 -0.72
N GLY A 151 3.35 8.96 -1.26
CA GLY A 151 2.71 7.78 -0.69
C GLY A 151 3.68 6.62 -0.52
N LEU A 152 4.50 6.37 -1.54
CA LEU A 152 5.56 5.35 -1.49
C LEU A 152 6.60 5.65 -0.40
N GLY A 153 7.03 6.91 -0.28
CA GLY A 153 7.97 7.34 0.75
C GLY A 153 7.41 7.15 2.17
N VAL A 154 6.15 7.50 2.39
CA VAL A 154 5.46 7.28 3.67
C VAL A 154 5.32 5.79 3.98
N PHE A 155 4.94 4.98 2.99
CA PHE A 155 4.82 3.53 3.15
C PHE A 155 6.15 2.88 3.52
N LEU A 156 7.23 3.24 2.83
CA LEU A 156 8.58 2.75 3.14
C LEU A 156 9.02 3.18 4.56
N GLY A 157 8.71 4.41 4.95
CA GLY A 157 8.99 4.89 6.32
C GLY A 157 8.30 4.06 7.39
N ILE A 158 7.00 3.76 7.20
CA ILE A 158 6.24 2.91 8.12
C ILE A 158 6.82 1.50 8.17
N LEU A 159 7.19 0.94 7.03
CA LEU A 159 7.78 -0.40 6.95
C LEU A 159 9.11 -0.47 7.71
N ILE A 160 9.97 0.53 7.58
CA ILE A 160 11.23 0.62 8.34
C ILE A 160 10.96 0.68 9.84
N VAL A 161 10.01 1.52 10.28
CA VAL A 161 9.64 1.63 11.70
C VAL A 161 9.06 0.30 12.21
N ALA A 162 8.19 -0.36 11.45
CA ALA A 162 7.61 -1.64 11.82
C ALA A 162 8.68 -2.73 11.99
N VAL A 163 9.64 -2.80 11.07
CA VAL A 163 10.77 -3.73 11.15
C VAL A 163 11.63 -3.43 12.37
N PHE A 164 11.94 -2.15 12.63
CA PHE A 164 12.73 -1.75 13.79
C PHE A 164 12.06 -2.13 15.11
N VAL A 165 10.75 -1.90 15.24
CA VAL A 165 9.96 -2.30 16.42
C VAL A 165 9.92 -3.82 16.58
N ALA A 166 9.77 -4.56 15.48
CA ALA A 166 9.76 -6.03 15.51
C ALA A 166 11.10 -6.59 15.99
N ILE A 167 12.22 -6.04 15.51
CA ILE A 167 13.57 -6.44 15.93
C ILE A 167 13.79 -6.12 17.42
N ASN A 168 13.43 -4.94 17.90
CA ASN A 168 13.57 -4.57 19.30
C ASN A 168 12.75 -5.48 20.23
N ASN A 169 11.52 -5.82 19.84
CA ASN A 169 10.70 -6.74 20.62
C ASN A 169 11.27 -8.17 20.66
N ALA A 170 11.94 -8.59 19.58
CA ALA A 170 12.58 -9.91 19.52
C ALA A 170 13.88 -9.98 20.34
N LEU A 171 14.55 -8.85 20.59
CA LEU A 171 15.78 -8.77 21.40
C LEU A 171 15.49 -8.68 22.91
N ILE A 172 14.27 -8.27 23.30
CA ILE A 172 13.87 -8.10 24.70
C ILE A 172 13.14 -9.37 25.23
N SER A 173 12.62 -10.22 24.34
CA SER A 173 11.99 -11.51 24.67
C SER A 173 12.99 -12.64 24.77
#